data_95f799ce067564e0b743472409da0729
#
_entry.id   95f799ce067564e0b743472409da0729
#
_cell.length_a   1.000
_cell.length_b   1.000
_cell.length_c   1.000
_cell.angle_alpha   90.00
_cell.angle_beta   90.00
_cell.angle_gamma   90.00
#
_symmetry.space_group_name_H-M   'P 1'
#
loop_
_entity.id
_entity.type
_entity.pdbx_description
1 polymer ?
#
loop_
_entity_poly.entity_id
_entity_poly.type
_entity_poly.pdbx_seq_one_letter_code
_entity_poly.pdbx_strand_id
1 'polypeptide(L)'
;MPVALAAALFVAGAVISLGTSYVLVTRLERIGGRLGLSEALLGVVAALAADAPEITSAVAALASHQSKIGAGVIIGSNVFNLAALLGLGAVVAGGIALHRRVVLLGGVVGIWIAVACLVTVLGLLSPAAGLIVVLVVLLPYLAILAAGHARLQRMALTRRWEAWLGEAVAEEEQELEEIIHPEHGRGRDVAIAAGALVIVVVASVTMERSASAFGTRFAVPEIITGGVVLAAVTSLPNAVAAVYLAAKGRGAAMLSTTLNSNALNVTAGLLIPATITGLGPPSPHSVLITVWYLVMTVASIAFAYRDGGVSRATGALIIGAYLVFLGSLLATAHSASPDPRLTVVPLVVVAAGAVAGLARRPGRQRGRGHPPR
;
A
#
# COMPACT_ATOMS: atom_id res chain seq x y z
N MET A 1 0.29 15.81 -28.12
CA MET A 1 -0.42 16.78 -27.23
C MET A 1 0.52 17.91 -26.86
N PRO A 2 0.10 19.19 -26.84
CA PRO A 2 0.94 20.30 -26.35
C PRO A 2 1.32 20.10 -24.88
N VAL A 3 2.56 20.47 -24.48
CA VAL A 3 3.08 20.27 -23.12
C VAL A 3 2.20 20.94 -22.06
N ALA A 4 1.80 22.17 -22.31
CA ALA A 4 0.93 22.92 -21.39
C ALA A 4 -0.43 22.23 -21.18
N LEU A 5 -1.00 21.65 -22.25
CA LEU A 5 -2.25 20.91 -22.16
C LEU A 5 -2.05 19.59 -21.37
N ALA A 6 -0.94 18.86 -21.62
CA ALA A 6 -0.63 17.66 -20.87
C ALA A 6 -0.46 17.95 -19.38
N ALA A 7 0.29 19.01 -19.03
CA ALA A 7 0.46 19.43 -17.65
C ALA A 7 -0.88 19.85 -17.01
N ALA A 8 -1.69 20.62 -17.70
CA ALA A 8 -3.01 21.04 -17.20
C ALA A 8 -3.94 19.84 -16.96
N LEU A 9 -3.99 18.89 -17.90
CA LEU A 9 -4.81 17.68 -17.78
C LEU A 9 -4.30 16.75 -16.68
N PHE A 10 -2.98 16.65 -16.50
CA PHE A 10 -2.38 15.89 -15.40
C PHE A 10 -2.79 16.46 -14.04
N VAL A 11 -2.59 17.77 -13.85
CA VAL A 11 -2.95 18.45 -12.59
C VAL A 11 -4.46 18.39 -12.34
N ALA A 12 -5.27 18.68 -13.34
CA ALA A 12 -6.72 18.61 -13.21
C ALA A 12 -7.19 17.18 -12.91
N GLY A 13 -6.64 16.18 -13.62
CA GLY A 13 -6.90 14.76 -13.35
C GLY A 13 -6.53 14.36 -11.92
N ALA A 14 -5.36 14.78 -11.45
CA ALA A 14 -4.92 14.53 -10.09
C ALA A 14 -5.89 15.13 -9.06
N VAL A 15 -6.21 16.41 -9.16
CA VAL A 15 -7.11 17.11 -8.21
C VAL A 15 -8.51 16.48 -8.21
N ILE A 16 -9.06 16.20 -9.41
CA ILE A 16 -10.39 15.59 -9.54
C ILE A 16 -10.37 14.16 -8.98
N SER A 17 -9.37 13.35 -9.33
CA SER A 17 -9.24 11.97 -8.86
C SER A 17 -9.12 11.91 -7.33
N LEU A 18 -8.25 12.73 -6.73
CA LEU A 18 -8.06 12.80 -5.28
C LEU A 18 -9.34 13.24 -4.55
N GLY A 19 -9.96 14.34 -4.99
CA GLY A 19 -11.19 14.86 -4.37
C GLY A 19 -12.36 13.87 -4.49
N THR A 20 -12.48 13.20 -5.64
CA THR A 20 -13.56 12.24 -5.86
C THR A 20 -13.31 10.91 -5.16
N SER A 21 -12.05 10.48 -5.01
CA SER A 21 -11.68 9.31 -4.21
C SER A 21 -12.12 9.47 -2.74
N TYR A 22 -11.95 10.66 -2.16
CA TYR A 22 -12.47 10.95 -0.82
C TYR A 22 -14.00 10.76 -0.71
N VAL A 23 -14.75 11.22 -1.73
CA VAL A 23 -16.20 10.99 -1.79
C VAL A 23 -16.50 9.49 -1.89
N LEU A 24 -15.78 8.76 -2.74
CA LEU A 24 -15.93 7.32 -2.93
C LEU A 24 -15.72 6.55 -1.61
N VAL A 25 -14.62 6.82 -0.91
CA VAL A 25 -14.32 6.22 0.42
C VAL A 25 -15.49 6.43 1.37
N THR A 26 -15.90 7.68 1.57
CA THR A 26 -16.98 8.03 2.51
C THR A 26 -18.31 7.32 2.18
N ARG A 27 -18.63 7.15 0.88
CA ARG A 27 -19.86 6.46 0.48
C ARG A 27 -19.77 4.96 0.64
N LEU A 28 -18.62 4.36 0.35
CA LEU A 28 -18.42 2.92 0.52
C LEU A 28 -18.41 2.53 2.00
N GLU A 29 -17.87 3.34 2.89
CA GLU A 29 -17.96 3.15 4.34
C GLU A 29 -19.44 3.12 4.81
N ARG A 30 -20.25 4.08 4.35
CA ARG A 30 -21.70 4.13 4.66
C ARG A 30 -22.46 2.90 4.13
N ILE A 31 -22.14 2.46 2.91
CA ILE A 31 -22.74 1.27 2.30
C ILE A 31 -22.34 0.02 3.08
N GLY A 32 -21.07 -0.13 3.41
CA GLY A 32 -20.55 -1.26 4.17
C GLY A 32 -21.13 -1.33 5.59
N GLY A 33 -21.26 -0.19 6.27
CA GLY A 33 -21.93 -0.11 7.58
C GLY A 33 -23.39 -0.58 7.50
N ARG A 34 -24.11 -0.23 6.42
CA ARG A 34 -25.49 -0.73 6.19
C ARG A 34 -25.53 -2.24 5.94
N LEU A 35 -24.51 -2.80 5.32
CA LEU A 35 -24.38 -4.23 5.05
C LEU A 35 -23.94 -5.03 6.29
N GLY A 36 -23.62 -4.35 7.40
CA GLY A 36 -23.13 -4.97 8.63
C GLY A 36 -21.77 -5.61 8.48
N LEU A 37 -20.89 -5.00 7.66
CA LEU A 37 -19.48 -5.41 7.55
C LEU A 37 -18.77 -5.12 8.89
N SER A 38 -17.79 -5.97 9.24
CA SER A 38 -16.89 -5.69 10.38
C SER A 38 -16.07 -4.43 10.12
N GLU A 39 -15.65 -3.72 11.17
CA GLU A 39 -14.85 -2.51 11.07
C GLU A 39 -13.52 -2.78 10.32
N ALA A 40 -12.90 -3.93 10.57
CA ALA A 40 -11.69 -4.36 9.84
C ALA A 40 -11.96 -4.51 8.34
N LEU A 41 -13.09 -5.11 7.94
CA LEU A 41 -13.46 -5.23 6.52
C LEU A 41 -13.85 -3.88 5.92
N LEU A 42 -14.48 -2.99 6.70
CA LEU A 42 -14.75 -1.61 6.29
C LEU A 42 -13.43 -0.87 5.99
N GLY A 43 -12.40 -1.07 6.82
CA GLY A 43 -11.06 -0.56 6.57
C GLY A 43 -10.46 -1.04 5.25
N VAL A 44 -10.64 -2.33 4.91
CA VAL A 44 -10.22 -2.88 3.60
C VAL A 44 -10.98 -2.24 2.44
N VAL A 45 -12.30 -2.05 2.58
CA VAL A 45 -13.14 -1.39 1.56
C VAL A 45 -12.73 0.07 1.39
N ALA A 46 -12.44 0.77 2.48
CA ALA A 46 -11.95 2.15 2.46
C ALA A 46 -10.58 2.24 1.78
N ALA A 47 -9.66 1.30 2.08
CA ALA A 47 -8.37 1.21 1.41
C ALA A 47 -8.52 1.00 -0.09
N LEU A 48 -9.37 0.05 -0.52
CA LEU A 48 -9.65 -0.19 -1.95
C LEU A 48 -10.20 1.06 -2.66
N ALA A 49 -11.05 1.82 -1.98
CA ALA A 49 -11.59 3.07 -2.52
C ALA A 49 -10.52 4.16 -2.61
N ALA A 50 -9.65 4.26 -1.62
CA ALA A 50 -8.53 5.19 -1.63
C ALA A 50 -7.51 4.85 -2.72
N ASP A 51 -7.30 3.55 -3.00
CA ASP A 51 -6.41 3.04 -4.04
C ASP A 51 -7.03 3.09 -5.45
N ALA A 52 -8.29 3.50 -5.60
CA ALA A 52 -8.93 3.56 -6.91
C ALA A 52 -8.14 4.36 -7.96
N PRO A 53 -7.48 5.50 -7.64
CA PRO A 53 -6.61 6.20 -8.57
C PRO A 53 -5.42 5.38 -9.05
N GLU A 54 -4.72 4.69 -8.14
CA GLU A 54 -3.58 3.82 -8.47
C GLU A 54 -4.00 2.66 -9.35
N ILE A 55 -5.00 1.92 -8.90
CA ILE A 55 -5.51 0.74 -9.61
C ILE A 55 -5.98 1.13 -11.00
N THR A 56 -6.73 2.22 -11.13
CA THR A 56 -7.25 2.66 -12.42
C THR A 56 -6.14 3.13 -13.36
N SER A 57 -5.17 3.90 -12.87
CA SER A 57 -4.03 4.35 -13.67
C SER A 57 -3.19 3.16 -14.16
N ALA A 58 -2.94 2.18 -13.28
CA ALA A 58 -2.19 0.98 -13.63
C ALA A 58 -2.94 0.10 -14.65
N VAL A 59 -4.24 -0.11 -14.45
CA VAL A 59 -5.11 -0.84 -15.39
C VAL A 59 -5.14 -0.15 -16.75
N ALA A 60 -5.27 1.18 -16.79
CA ALA A 60 -5.24 1.94 -18.03
C ALA A 60 -3.91 1.79 -18.79
N ALA A 61 -2.79 1.86 -18.08
CA ALA A 61 -1.46 1.67 -18.64
C ALA A 61 -1.29 0.24 -19.18
N LEU A 62 -1.67 -0.78 -18.40
CA LEU A 62 -1.62 -2.18 -18.83
C LEU A 62 -2.51 -2.44 -20.06
N ALA A 63 -3.72 -1.93 -20.06
CA ALA A 63 -4.65 -2.04 -21.20
C ALA A 63 -4.13 -1.32 -22.46
N SER A 64 -3.29 -0.30 -22.28
CA SER A 64 -2.62 0.41 -23.37
C SER A 64 -1.26 -0.21 -23.77
N HIS A 65 -0.98 -1.44 -23.31
CA HIS A 65 0.29 -2.16 -23.52
C HIS A 65 1.54 -1.45 -22.97
N GLN A 66 1.36 -0.56 -21.99
CA GLN A 66 2.43 0.15 -21.28
C GLN A 66 2.73 -0.56 -19.94
N SER A 67 3.11 -1.83 -20.03
CA SER A 67 3.26 -2.70 -18.84
C SER A 67 4.26 -2.17 -17.82
N LYS A 68 5.32 -1.48 -18.24
CA LYS A 68 6.30 -0.87 -17.34
C LYS A 68 5.71 0.30 -16.55
N ILE A 69 4.83 1.12 -17.17
CA ILE A 69 4.12 2.18 -16.45
C ILE A 69 3.16 1.55 -15.46
N GLY A 70 2.32 0.60 -15.88
CA GLY A 70 1.35 -0.05 -15.01
C GLY A 70 1.98 -0.75 -13.81
N ALA A 71 3.00 -1.58 -14.03
CA ALA A 71 3.76 -2.20 -12.94
C ALA A 71 4.46 -1.15 -12.06
N GLY A 72 5.02 -0.10 -12.67
CA GLY A 72 5.64 1.01 -11.97
C GLY A 72 4.68 1.69 -11.02
N VAL A 73 3.46 2.06 -11.46
CA VAL A 73 2.44 2.69 -10.62
C VAL A 73 2.16 1.84 -9.39
N ILE A 74 1.84 0.57 -9.56
CA ILE A 74 1.46 -0.29 -8.43
C ILE A 74 2.63 -0.54 -7.47
N ILE A 75 3.78 -0.94 -8.00
CA ILE A 75 4.91 -1.30 -7.14
C ILE A 75 5.52 -0.03 -6.50
N GLY A 76 5.56 1.08 -7.25
CA GLY A 76 6.00 2.37 -6.75
C GLY A 76 5.08 2.93 -5.66
N SER A 77 3.75 2.84 -5.85
CA SER A 77 2.78 3.20 -4.81
C SER A 77 2.97 2.36 -3.55
N ASN A 78 3.23 1.06 -3.68
CA ASN A 78 3.46 0.20 -2.53
C ASN A 78 4.73 0.58 -1.75
N VAL A 79 5.81 0.93 -2.44
CA VAL A 79 7.04 1.46 -1.80
C VAL A 79 6.77 2.81 -1.14
N PHE A 80 6.02 3.70 -1.82
CA PHE A 80 5.62 5.00 -1.29
C PHE A 80 4.72 4.85 -0.05
N ASN A 81 3.74 3.94 -0.08
CA ASN A 81 2.84 3.68 1.04
C ASN A 81 3.61 3.28 2.31
N LEU A 82 4.63 2.42 2.21
CA LEU A 82 5.48 2.08 3.35
C LEU A 82 6.18 3.32 3.94
N ALA A 83 6.68 4.21 3.08
CA ALA A 83 7.35 5.43 3.53
C ALA A 83 6.38 6.48 4.07
N ALA A 84 5.25 6.69 3.40
CA ALA A 84 4.28 7.70 3.75
C ALA A 84 3.42 7.27 4.95
N LEU A 85 2.87 6.05 4.92
CA LEU A 85 1.98 5.61 5.98
C LEU A 85 2.76 5.23 7.23
N LEU A 86 3.72 4.31 7.14
CA LEU A 86 4.47 3.90 8.32
C LEU A 86 5.58 4.89 8.68
N GLY A 87 6.36 5.35 7.69
CA GLY A 87 7.48 6.24 7.92
C GLY A 87 7.04 7.62 8.40
N LEU A 88 6.30 8.37 7.57
CA LEU A 88 5.85 9.73 7.89
C LEU A 88 4.86 9.73 9.05
N GLY A 89 3.94 8.75 9.07
CA GLY A 89 3.00 8.61 10.18
C GLY A 89 3.71 8.49 11.53
N ALA A 90 4.75 7.63 11.63
CA ALA A 90 5.53 7.49 12.85
C ALA A 90 6.31 8.76 13.22
N VAL A 91 6.84 9.48 12.22
CA VAL A 91 7.54 10.76 12.47
C VAL A 91 6.58 11.82 13.00
N VAL A 92 5.40 11.96 12.42
CA VAL A 92 4.38 12.94 12.82
C VAL A 92 3.82 12.65 14.20
N ALA A 93 3.45 11.38 14.46
CA ALA A 93 2.91 10.96 15.75
C ALA A 93 3.96 10.91 16.88
N GLY A 94 5.26 10.99 16.55
CA GLY A 94 6.32 10.81 17.55
C GLY A 94 6.63 9.35 17.88
N GLY A 95 5.99 8.43 17.18
CA GLY A 95 6.05 6.97 17.30
C GLY A 95 4.65 6.37 17.32
N ILE A 96 4.56 5.10 16.91
CA ILE A 96 3.32 4.34 16.80
C ILE A 96 3.52 3.05 17.57
N ALA A 97 2.66 2.78 18.55
CA ALA A 97 2.63 1.50 19.23
C ALA A 97 1.84 0.47 18.40
N LEU A 98 2.32 -0.77 18.37
CA LEU A 98 1.68 -1.86 17.62
C LEU A 98 1.78 -3.16 18.42
N HIS A 99 0.70 -3.89 18.49
CA HIS A 99 0.76 -5.25 19.04
C HIS A 99 1.44 -6.19 18.06
N ARG A 100 2.34 -7.03 18.58
CA ARG A 100 3.08 -8.00 17.76
C ARG A 100 2.20 -8.93 16.95
N ARG A 101 0.99 -9.24 17.42
CA ARG A 101 0.05 -10.13 16.72
C ARG A 101 -0.51 -9.46 15.47
N VAL A 102 -0.86 -8.19 15.54
CA VAL A 102 -1.30 -7.39 14.39
C VAL A 102 -0.19 -7.32 13.34
N VAL A 103 1.05 -7.01 13.81
CA VAL A 103 2.22 -6.96 12.92
C VAL A 103 2.50 -8.31 12.26
N LEU A 104 2.36 -9.42 12.98
CA LEU A 104 2.57 -10.76 12.41
C LEU A 104 1.48 -11.13 11.43
N LEU A 105 0.21 -10.91 11.77
CA LEU A 105 -0.91 -11.28 10.90
C LEU A 105 -0.84 -10.56 9.55
N GLY A 106 -0.83 -9.24 9.56
CA GLY A 106 -0.74 -8.44 8.34
C GLY A 106 0.64 -8.57 7.66
N GLY A 107 1.72 -8.63 8.47
CA GLY A 107 3.08 -8.71 7.97
C GLY A 107 3.40 -9.97 7.18
N VAL A 108 2.95 -11.14 7.64
CA VAL A 108 3.14 -12.41 6.91
C VAL A 108 2.42 -12.35 5.56
N VAL A 109 1.18 -11.84 5.55
CA VAL A 109 0.41 -11.65 4.30
C VAL A 109 1.12 -10.66 3.37
N GLY A 110 1.56 -9.52 3.89
CA GLY A 110 2.26 -8.49 3.11
C GLY A 110 3.57 -9.00 2.50
N ILE A 111 4.39 -9.73 3.26
CA ILE A 111 5.63 -10.35 2.76
C ILE A 111 5.32 -11.41 1.71
N TRP A 112 4.33 -12.27 1.94
CA TRP A 112 3.91 -13.29 0.97
C TRP A 112 3.53 -12.66 -0.37
N ILE A 113 2.72 -11.60 -0.34
CA ILE A 113 2.28 -10.88 -1.55
C ILE A 113 3.46 -10.20 -2.25
N ALA A 114 4.38 -9.59 -1.50
CA ALA A 114 5.58 -8.97 -2.07
C ALA A 114 6.49 -10.01 -2.75
N VAL A 115 6.65 -11.21 -2.15
CA VAL A 115 7.39 -12.33 -2.75
C VAL A 115 6.69 -12.82 -4.00
N ALA A 116 5.38 -13.07 -3.96
CA ALA A 116 4.60 -13.51 -5.12
C ALA A 116 4.67 -12.49 -6.27
N CYS A 117 4.60 -11.19 -5.95
CA CYS A 117 4.78 -10.11 -6.91
C CYS A 117 6.17 -10.17 -7.55
N LEU A 118 7.24 -10.31 -6.76
CA LEU A 118 8.62 -10.41 -7.27
C LEU A 118 8.80 -11.62 -8.18
N VAL A 119 8.34 -12.80 -7.77
CA VAL A 119 8.49 -14.04 -8.55
C VAL A 119 7.72 -13.94 -9.88
N THR A 120 6.57 -13.25 -9.89
CA THR A 120 5.80 -12.99 -11.10
C THR A 120 6.50 -11.97 -12.01
N VAL A 121 7.03 -10.87 -11.47
CA VAL A 121 7.78 -9.86 -12.24
C VAL A 121 9.09 -10.41 -12.80
N LEU A 122 9.72 -11.36 -12.12
CA LEU A 122 10.87 -12.11 -12.64
C LEU A 122 10.51 -13.07 -13.79
N GLY A 123 9.21 -13.24 -14.10
CA GLY A 123 8.74 -14.16 -15.13
C GLY A 123 8.82 -15.64 -14.75
N LEU A 124 9.08 -15.95 -13.45
CA LEU A 124 9.12 -17.33 -12.94
C LEU A 124 7.71 -17.90 -12.75
N LEU A 125 6.72 -17.05 -12.56
CA LEU A 125 5.30 -17.38 -12.56
C LEU A 125 4.58 -16.57 -13.63
N SER A 126 3.59 -17.18 -14.29
CA SER A 126 2.64 -16.40 -15.10
C SER A 126 1.81 -15.48 -14.19
N PRO A 127 1.26 -14.36 -14.70
CA PRO A 127 0.40 -13.50 -13.89
C PRO A 127 -0.79 -14.23 -13.25
N ALA A 128 -1.39 -15.20 -13.97
CA ALA A 128 -2.47 -16.02 -13.46
C ALA A 128 -2.02 -16.94 -12.31
N ALA A 129 -0.84 -17.56 -12.42
CA ALA A 129 -0.28 -18.37 -11.35
C ALA A 129 0.09 -17.50 -10.13
N GLY A 130 0.69 -16.31 -10.35
CA GLY A 130 0.98 -15.33 -9.31
C GLY A 130 -0.29 -14.88 -8.59
N LEU A 131 -1.37 -14.62 -9.32
CA LEU A 131 -2.67 -14.27 -8.75
C LEU A 131 -3.20 -15.40 -7.85
N ILE A 132 -3.16 -16.65 -8.30
CA ILE A 132 -3.58 -17.79 -7.48
C ILE A 132 -2.76 -17.88 -6.20
N VAL A 133 -1.43 -17.75 -6.29
CA VAL A 133 -0.52 -17.76 -5.13
C VAL A 133 -0.87 -16.66 -4.14
N VAL A 134 -1.19 -15.46 -4.61
CA VAL A 134 -1.64 -14.34 -3.76
C VAL A 134 -2.99 -14.67 -3.12
N LEU A 135 -3.98 -15.12 -3.89
CA LEU A 135 -5.34 -15.37 -3.41
C LEU A 135 -5.41 -16.49 -2.36
N VAL A 136 -4.53 -17.50 -2.44
CA VAL A 136 -4.45 -18.60 -1.44
C VAL A 136 -4.21 -18.07 -0.02
N VAL A 137 -3.50 -16.95 0.14
CA VAL A 137 -3.26 -16.32 1.45
C VAL A 137 -4.20 -15.14 1.69
N LEU A 138 -4.44 -14.31 0.68
CA LEU A 138 -5.25 -13.11 0.81
C LEU A 138 -6.72 -13.43 1.13
N LEU A 139 -7.33 -14.44 0.48
CA LEU A 139 -8.73 -14.77 0.72
C LEU A 139 -9.00 -15.28 2.15
N PRO A 140 -8.22 -16.22 2.72
CA PRO A 140 -8.35 -16.59 4.13
C PRO A 140 -8.13 -15.40 5.07
N TYR A 141 -7.16 -14.53 4.78
CA TYR A 141 -6.92 -13.33 5.57
C TYR A 141 -8.14 -12.39 5.55
N LEU A 142 -8.68 -12.08 4.38
CA LEU A 142 -9.89 -11.27 4.25
C LEU A 142 -11.11 -11.93 4.92
N ALA A 143 -11.21 -13.27 4.87
CA ALA A 143 -12.26 -14.00 5.58
C ALA A 143 -12.15 -13.87 7.10
N ILE A 144 -10.92 -13.85 7.65
CA ILE A 144 -10.66 -13.61 9.06
C ILE A 144 -11.10 -12.18 9.45
N LEU A 145 -10.72 -11.18 8.68
CA LEU A 145 -11.14 -9.79 8.89
C LEU A 145 -12.67 -9.65 8.78
N ALA A 146 -13.29 -10.28 7.78
CA ALA A 146 -14.73 -10.25 7.57
C ALA A 146 -15.52 -10.96 8.67
N ALA A 147 -14.95 -11.99 9.29
CA ALA A 147 -15.57 -12.68 10.41
C ALA A 147 -15.66 -11.76 11.64
N GLY A 148 -14.66 -10.90 11.83
CA GLY A 148 -14.55 -10.04 12.99
C GLY A 148 -14.32 -10.81 14.29
N HIS A 149 -13.95 -10.09 15.35
CA HIS A 149 -13.66 -10.69 16.65
C HIS A 149 -14.82 -11.54 17.19
N ALA A 150 -16.05 -11.02 17.13
CA ALA A 150 -17.24 -11.69 17.69
C ALA A 150 -17.60 -13.02 17.02
N ARG A 151 -17.35 -13.16 15.71
CA ARG A 151 -17.61 -14.41 14.98
C ARG A 151 -16.47 -15.41 15.12
N LEU A 152 -15.24 -14.95 15.20
CA LEU A 152 -14.06 -15.80 15.42
C LEU A 152 -14.19 -16.59 16.72
N GLN A 153 -14.75 -16.00 17.79
CA GLN A 153 -15.03 -16.68 19.06
C GLN A 153 -16.05 -17.81 18.95
N ARG A 154 -16.86 -17.85 17.89
CA ARG A 154 -17.88 -18.90 17.65
C ARG A 154 -17.41 -19.98 16.69
N MET A 155 -16.25 -19.79 16.06
CA MET A 155 -15.66 -20.79 15.16
C MET A 155 -15.00 -21.89 15.98
N ALA A 156 -15.13 -23.14 15.52
CA ALA A 156 -14.53 -24.33 16.17
C ALA A 156 -13.01 -24.39 15.96
N LEU A 157 -12.31 -23.27 16.20
CA LEU A 157 -10.86 -23.20 16.21
C LEU A 157 -10.33 -23.75 17.54
N THR A 158 -9.07 -24.22 17.56
CA THR A 158 -8.45 -24.53 18.85
C THR A 158 -8.35 -23.25 19.68
N ARG A 159 -8.61 -23.33 21.01
CA ARG A 159 -8.60 -22.17 21.93
C ARG A 159 -7.38 -21.25 21.77
N ARG A 160 -6.24 -21.83 21.37
CA ARG A 160 -5.00 -21.08 21.15
C ARG A 160 -5.04 -20.20 19.91
N TRP A 161 -5.57 -20.71 18.80
CA TRP A 161 -5.73 -19.95 17.55
C TRP A 161 -6.85 -18.94 17.63
N GLU A 162 -7.96 -19.31 18.28
CA GLU A 162 -9.09 -18.42 18.55
C GLU A 162 -8.64 -17.18 19.34
N ALA A 163 -7.93 -17.38 20.46
CA ALA A 163 -7.42 -16.30 21.28
C ALA A 163 -6.40 -15.43 20.48
N TRP A 164 -5.50 -16.08 19.70
CA TRP A 164 -4.47 -15.36 18.97
C TRP A 164 -5.04 -14.50 17.83
N LEU A 165 -5.91 -15.06 17.02
CA LEU A 165 -6.57 -14.34 15.91
C LEU A 165 -7.55 -13.30 16.44
N GLY A 166 -8.34 -13.67 17.47
CA GLY A 166 -9.31 -12.76 18.07
C GLY A 166 -8.65 -11.49 18.62
N GLU A 167 -7.52 -11.61 19.34
CA GLU A 167 -6.82 -10.43 19.84
C GLU A 167 -6.17 -9.60 18.72
N ALA A 168 -5.66 -10.24 17.65
CA ALA A 168 -5.09 -9.52 16.50
C ALA A 168 -6.14 -8.69 15.76
N VAL A 169 -7.35 -9.22 15.59
CA VAL A 169 -8.45 -8.52 14.90
C VAL A 169 -9.13 -7.50 15.81
N ALA A 170 -9.30 -7.81 17.11
CA ALA A 170 -9.97 -6.91 18.06
C ALA A 170 -9.28 -5.56 18.20
N GLU A 171 -7.95 -5.51 18.20
CA GLU A 171 -7.21 -4.24 18.29
C GLU A 171 -7.45 -3.38 17.05
N GLU A 172 -7.41 -3.98 15.86
CA GLU A 172 -7.69 -3.28 14.61
C GLU A 172 -9.12 -2.77 14.56
N GLU A 173 -10.10 -3.62 14.94
CA GLU A 173 -11.52 -3.24 14.96
C GLU A 173 -11.76 -2.09 15.94
N GLN A 174 -11.22 -2.16 17.15
CA GLN A 174 -11.39 -1.11 18.15
C GLN A 174 -10.84 0.24 17.69
N GLU A 175 -9.66 0.26 17.04
CA GLU A 175 -9.10 1.50 16.52
C GLU A 175 -9.90 2.06 15.34
N LEU A 176 -10.46 1.19 14.49
CA LEU A 176 -11.28 1.58 13.34
C LEU A 176 -12.69 2.03 13.78
N GLU A 177 -13.32 1.36 14.74
CA GLU A 177 -14.64 1.71 15.27
C GLU A 177 -14.72 3.17 15.76
N GLU A 178 -13.65 3.67 16.36
CA GLU A 178 -13.58 5.06 16.81
C GLU A 178 -13.44 6.08 15.68
N ILE A 179 -13.11 5.65 14.47
CA ILE A 179 -12.91 6.51 13.30
C ILE A 179 -14.04 6.37 12.29
N ILE A 180 -14.43 5.13 12.02
CA ILE A 180 -15.48 4.80 11.06
C ILE A 180 -16.81 4.80 11.82
N HIS A 181 -17.52 5.94 11.78
CA HIS A 181 -18.89 6.02 12.28
C HIS A 181 -19.83 6.00 11.06
N PRO A 182 -20.18 4.82 10.52
CA PRO A 182 -21.03 4.76 9.35
C PRO A 182 -22.42 5.25 9.71
N GLU A 183 -22.75 6.49 9.36
CA GLU A 183 -24.16 6.88 9.27
C GLU A 183 -24.87 5.87 8.35
N HIS A 184 -26.06 5.46 8.70
CA HIS A 184 -26.83 4.48 7.92
C HIS A 184 -26.95 4.92 6.46
N GLY A 185 -26.29 4.20 5.57
CA GLY A 185 -26.25 4.50 4.14
C GLY A 185 -27.66 4.46 3.53
N ARG A 186 -27.94 5.41 2.65
CA ARG A 186 -29.22 5.46 1.89
C ARG A 186 -28.99 4.90 0.48
N GLY A 187 -30.04 4.51 -0.21
CA GLY A 187 -29.93 4.01 -1.60
C GLY A 187 -29.20 4.99 -2.54
N ARG A 188 -29.29 6.30 -2.29
CA ARG A 188 -28.56 7.33 -3.01
C ARG A 188 -27.03 7.24 -2.87
N ASP A 189 -26.53 6.67 -1.77
CA ASP A 189 -25.09 6.55 -1.55
C ASP A 189 -24.46 5.58 -2.54
N VAL A 190 -25.19 4.55 -2.99
CA VAL A 190 -24.76 3.63 -4.05
C VAL A 190 -24.63 4.39 -5.38
N ALA A 191 -25.61 5.22 -5.74
CA ALA A 191 -25.55 6.01 -6.97
C ALA A 191 -24.40 7.05 -6.94
N ILE A 192 -24.19 7.69 -5.78
CA ILE A 192 -23.09 8.64 -5.60
C ILE A 192 -21.74 7.93 -5.68
N ALA A 193 -21.59 6.75 -5.03
CA ALA A 193 -20.38 5.94 -5.10
C ALA A 193 -20.07 5.49 -6.53
N ALA A 194 -21.08 5.02 -7.27
CA ALA A 194 -20.93 4.65 -8.67
C ALA A 194 -20.51 5.84 -9.55
N GLY A 195 -21.15 7.01 -9.37
CA GLY A 195 -20.76 8.25 -10.06
C GLY A 195 -19.35 8.70 -9.71
N ALA A 196 -18.98 8.64 -8.42
CA ALA A 196 -17.63 8.96 -7.96
C ALA A 196 -16.60 8.00 -8.58
N LEU A 197 -16.87 6.70 -8.61
CA LEU A 197 -15.98 5.72 -9.24
C LEU A 197 -15.76 6.04 -10.73
N VAL A 198 -16.82 6.35 -11.48
CA VAL A 198 -16.71 6.74 -12.91
C VAL A 198 -15.82 7.97 -13.05
N ILE A 199 -15.99 8.99 -12.20
CA ILE A 199 -15.16 10.21 -12.26
C ILE A 199 -13.70 9.90 -11.91
N VAL A 200 -13.43 9.09 -10.87
CA VAL A 200 -12.07 8.63 -10.53
C VAL A 200 -11.44 7.93 -11.72
N VAL A 201 -12.15 7.00 -12.35
CA VAL A 201 -11.66 6.27 -13.53
C VAL A 201 -11.27 7.22 -14.65
N VAL A 202 -12.18 8.13 -15.03
CA VAL A 202 -11.92 9.09 -16.14
C VAL A 202 -10.76 10.03 -15.81
N ALA A 203 -10.72 10.54 -14.58
CA ALA A 203 -9.65 11.43 -14.13
C ALA A 203 -8.29 10.74 -14.08
N SER A 204 -8.24 9.50 -13.56
CA SER A 204 -7.00 8.72 -13.45
C SER A 204 -6.47 8.27 -14.81
N VAL A 205 -7.34 7.86 -15.74
CA VAL A 205 -6.96 7.55 -17.12
C VAL A 205 -6.43 8.81 -17.85
N THR A 206 -7.07 9.96 -17.61
CA THR A 206 -6.61 11.23 -18.19
C THR A 206 -5.23 11.62 -17.64
N MET A 207 -5.02 11.45 -16.34
CA MET A 207 -3.76 11.70 -15.67
C MET A 207 -2.66 10.77 -16.18
N GLU A 208 -2.92 9.46 -16.28
CA GLU A 208 -1.99 8.45 -16.81
C GLU A 208 -1.56 8.78 -18.23
N ARG A 209 -2.52 9.03 -19.15
CA ARG A 209 -2.22 9.39 -20.54
C ARG A 209 -1.42 10.68 -20.64
N SER A 210 -1.70 11.65 -19.78
CA SER A 210 -0.97 12.91 -19.73
C SER A 210 0.46 12.72 -19.23
N ALA A 211 0.65 11.91 -18.19
CA ALA A 211 1.98 11.55 -17.67
C ALA A 211 2.80 10.78 -18.71
N SER A 212 2.19 9.79 -19.38
CA SER A 212 2.83 9.02 -20.43
C SER A 212 3.28 9.90 -21.62
N ALA A 213 2.39 10.82 -22.08
CA ALA A 213 2.73 11.78 -23.13
C ALA A 213 3.86 12.73 -22.73
N PHE A 214 3.91 13.14 -21.46
CA PHE A 214 4.98 13.95 -20.89
C PHE A 214 6.28 13.17 -20.84
N GLY A 215 6.23 11.95 -20.32
CA GLY A 215 7.37 11.03 -20.26
C GLY A 215 8.00 10.81 -21.62
N THR A 216 7.20 10.47 -22.62
CA THR A 216 7.66 10.29 -24.01
C THR A 216 8.33 11.54 -24.58
N ARG A 217 7.75 12.73 -24.34
CA ARG A 217 8.29 13.98 -24.89
C ARG A 217 9.61 14.40 -24.25
N PHE A 218 9.81 14.14 -22.97
CA PHE A 218 11.01 14.50 -22.24
C PHE A 218 11.99 13.32 -22.09
N ALA A 219 11.76 12.23 -22.82
CA ALA A 219 12.55 10.99 -22.73
C ALA A 219 12.68 10.46 -21.30
N VAL A 220 11.65 10.67 -20.47
CA VAL A 220 11.58 10.10 -19.12
C VAL A 220 11.20 8.61 -19.26
N PRO A 221 11.99 7.69 -18.69
CA PRO A 221 11.72 6.28 -18.74
C PRO A 221 10.31 5.95 -18.17
N GLU A 222 9.61 5.00 -18.81
CA GLU A 222 8.26 4.58 -18.44
C GLU A 222 8.17 4.17 -16.97
N ILE A 223 9.19 3.48 -16.45
CA ILE A 223 9.22 3.01 -15.06
C ILE A 223 9.28 4.19 -14.06
N ILE A 224 9.89 5.30 -14.42
CA ILE A 224 9.92 6.52 -13.60
C ILE A 224 8.59 7.24 -13.70
N THR A 225 8.02 7.36 -14.90
CA THR A 225 6.69 7.93 -15.10
C THR A 225 5.65 7.21 -14.24
N GLY A 226 5.67 5.87 -14.25
CA GLY A 226 4.78 5.06 -13.40
C GLY A 226 5.21 5.05 -11.93
N GLY A 227 6.42 4.58 -11.66
CA GLY A 227 6.88 4.25 -10.30
C GLY A 227 7.27 5.43 -9.41
N VAL A 228 7.43 6.62 -9.97
CA VAL A 228 7.71 7.83 -9.20
C VAL A 228 6.60 8.85 -9.36
N VAL A 229 6.32 9.30 -10.59
CA VAL A 229 5.42 10.44 -10.81
C VAL A 229 3.97 10.05 -10.54
N LEU A 230 3.47 9.03 -11.22
CA LEU A 230 2.09 8.59 -11.02
C LEU A 230 1.91 8.00 -9.62
N ALA A 231 2.80 7.11 -9.18
CA ALA A 231 2.75 6.48 -7.87
C ALA A 231 2.65 7.52 -6.74
N ALA A 232 3.51 8.53 -6.72
CA ALA A 232 3.49 9.55 -5.68
C ALA A 232 2.19 10.36 -5.67
N VAL A 233 1.67 10.73 -6.85
CA VAL A 233 0.44 11.55 -6.93
C VAL A 233 -0.79 10.74 -6.58
N THR A 234 -0.91 9.51 -7.10
CA THR A 234 -2.09 8.66 -6.83
C THR A 234 -2.16 8.21 -5.38
N SER A 235 -1.01 8.03 -4.71
CA SER A 235 -0.95 7.61 -3.29
C SER A 235 -1.11 8.76 -2.28
N LEU A 236 -1.33 10.00 -2.72
CA LEU A 236 -1.57 11.12 -1.80
C LEU A 236 -2.77 10.90 -0.86
N PRO A 237 -3.92 10.32 -1.28
CA PRO A 237 -5.01 10.02 -0.36
C PRO A 237 -4.58 9.13 0.80
N ASN A 238 -3.79 8.09 0.50
CA ASN A 238 -3.24 7.18 1.49
C ASN A 238 -2.31 7.91 2.47
N ALA A 239 -1.43 8.78 1.96
CA ALA A 239 -0.54 9.58 2.81
C ALA A 239 -1.31 10.51 3.76
N VAL A 240 -2.39 11.15 3.28
CA VAL A 240 -3.25 12.00 4.12
C VAL A 240 -3.97 11.16 5.17
N ALA A 241 -4.53 10.02 4.80
CA ALA A 241 -5.18 9.09 5.73
C ALA A 241 -4.20 8.62 6.82
N ALA A 242 -2.96 8.29 6.44
CA ALA A 242 -1.93 7.87 7.38
C ALA A 242 -1.57 8.93 8.41
N VAL A 243 -1.36 10.17 7.97
CA VAL A 243 -1.08 11.30 8.89
C VAL A 243 -2.25 11.51 9.86
N TYR A 244 -3.48 11.40 9.36
CA TYR A 244 -4.67 11.50 10.19
C TYR A 244 -4.75 10.38 11.25
N LEU A 245 -4.57 9.12 10.83
CA LEU A 245 -4.57 7.95 11.72
C LEU A 245 -3.45 8.05 12.77
N ALA A 246 -2.25 8.44 12.34
CA ALA A 246 -1.10 8.62 13.21
C ALA A 246 -1.34 9.72 14.25
N ALA A 247 -1.89 10.88 13.85
CA ALA A 247 -2.23 11.97 14.76
C ALA A 247 -3.28 11.59 15.80
N LYS A 248 -4.11 10.59 15.50
CA LYS A 248 -5.10 10.01 16.41
C LYS A 248 -4.55 8.87 17.27
N GLY A 249 -3.27 8.48 17.10
CA GLY A 249 -2.65 7.36 17.82
C GLY A 249 -3.16 5.97 17.37
N ARG A 250 -3.70 5.85 16.14
CA ARG A 250 -4.30 4.64 15.58
C ARG A 250 -3.28 3.82 14.80
N GLY A 251 -2.36 3.21 15.51
CA GLY A 251 -1.22 2.49 14.91
C GLY A 251 -1.62 1.22 14.18
N ALA A 252 -2.50 0.40 14.77
CA ALA A 252 -2.94 -0.85 14.15
C ALA A 252 -3.74 -0.59 12.87
N ALA A 253 -4.69 0.36 12.90
CA ALA A 253 -5.45 0.78 11.73
C ALA A 253 -4.53 1.30 10.61
N MET A 254 -3.50 2.07 10.95
CA MET A 254 -2.55 2.60 9.98
C MET A 254 -1.70 1.49 9.34
N LEU A 255 -1.17 0.54 10.13
CA LEU A 255 -0.42 -0.59 9.61
C LEU A 255 -1.29 -1.46 8.71
N SER A 256 -2.50 -1.78 9.16
CA SER A 256 -3.46 -2.58 8.40
C SER A 256 -3.82 -1.89 7.08
N THR A 257 -4.15 -0.60 7.10
CA THR A 257 -4.41 0.19 5.88
C THR A 257 -3.23 0.11 4.92
N THR A 258 -1.99 0.27 5.41
CA THR A 258 -0.78 0.18 4.57
C THR A 258 -0.65 -1.18 3.88
N LEU A 259 -0.78 -2.26 4.64
CA LEU A 259 -0.57 -3.62 4.13
C LEU A 259 -1.74 -4.06 3.25
N ASN A 260 -2.97 -3.70 3.59
CA ASN A 260 -4.17 -4.00 2.80
C ASN A 260 -4.15 -3.24 1.46
N SER A 261 -3.82 -1.94 1.47
CA SER A 261 -3.61 -1.14 0.26
C SER A 261 -2.58 -1.80 -0.65
N ASN A 262 -1.40 -2.15 -0.12
CA ASN A 262 -0.36 -2.81 -0.91
C ASN A 262 -0.82 -4.18 -1.46
N ALA A 263 -1.59 -4.95 -0.69
CA ALA A 263 -2.13 -6.23 -1.13
C ALA A 263 -3.17 -6.07 -2.26
N LEU A 264 -4.07 -5.11 -2.10
CA LEU A 264 -5.11 -4.79 -3.09
C LEU A 264 -4.50 -4.22 -4.37
N ASN A 265 -3.51 -3.36 -4.26
CA ASN A 265 -2.76 -2.83 -5.38
C ASN A 265 -2.11 -3.95 -6.21
N VAL A 266 -1.38 -4.87 -5.58
CA VAL A 266 -0.79 -6.03 -6.30
C VAL A 266 -1.88 -6.90 -6.92
N THR A 267 -2.95 -7.18 -6.20
CA THR A 267 -4.00 -8.10 -6.66
C THR A 267 -4.84 -7.47 -7.77
N ALA A 268 -5.49 -6.34 -7.48
CA ALA A 268 -6.46 -5.69 -8.36
C ALA A 268 -5.80 -4.79 -9.42
N GLY A 269 -4.71 -4.10 -9.06
CA GLY A 269 -4.04 -3.14 -9.93
C GLY A 269 -2.99 -3.77 -10.85
N LEU A 270 -2.38 -4.89 -10.45
CA LEU A 270 -1.32 -5.53 -11.24
C LEU A 270 -1.71 -6.92 -11.75
N LEU A 271 -1.95 -7.89 -10.85
CA LEU A 271 -2.06 -9.29 -11.26
C LEU A 271 -3.35 -9.58 -12.03
N ILE A 272 -4.52 -9.09 -11.59
CA ILE A 272 -5.77 -9.30 -12.32
C ILE A 272 -5.68 -8.76 -13.76
N PRO A 273 -5.36 -7.48 -14.02
CA PRO A 273 -5.25 -7.00 -15.39
C PRO A 273 -4.12 -7.69 -16.18
N ALA A 274 -3.01 -8.02 -15.54
CA ALA A 274 -1.90 -8.71 -16.18
C ALA A 274 -2.25 -10.16 -16.63
N THR A 275 -3.27 -10.79 -16.05
CA THR A 275 -3.76 -12.10 -16.57
C THR A 275 -4.29 -12.00 -17.99
N ILE A 276 -4.76 -10.79 -18.40
CA ILE A 276 -5.32 -10.52 -19.72
C ILE A 276 -4.27 -9.90 -20.64
N THR A 277 -3.53 -8.90 -20.14
CA THR A 277 -2.62 -8.08 -20.97
C THR A 277 -1.19 -8.59 -20.97
N GLY A 278 -0.81 -9.44 -20.01
CA GLY A 278 0.57 -9.79 -19.72
C GLY A 278 1.35 -8.67 -19.02
N LEU A 279 2.53 -9.01 -18.46
CA LEU A 279 3.49 -8.04 -17.88
C LEU A 279 4.65 -7.71 -18.83
N GLY A 280 4.71 -8.39 -19.98
CA GLY A 280 5.87 -8.33 -20.86
C GLY A 280 7.11 -9.00 -20.26
N PRO A 281 8.26 -8.95 -20.95
CA PRO A 281 9.49 -9.52 -20.46
C PRO A 281 10.01 -8.76 -19.23
N PRO A 282 10.65 -9.46 -18.27
CA PRO A 282 11.29 -8.84 -17.13
C PRO A 282 12.28 -7.76 -17.56
N SER A 283 12.22 -6.58 -16.95
CA SER A 283 13.21 -5.54 -17.15
C SER A 283 14.04 -5.33 -15.87
N PRO A 284 15.32 -4.94 -15.98
CA PRO A 284 16.15 -4.69 -14.81
C PRO A 284 15.53 -3.69 -13.84
N HIS A 285 14.86 -2.66 -14.36
CA HIS A 285 14.19 -1.66 -13.54
C HIS A 285 12.91 -2.19 -12.86
N SER A 286 12.11 -3.01 -13.56
CA SER A 286 10.94 -3.65 -12.95
C SER A 286 11.33 -4.59 -11.82
N VAL A 287 12.42 -5.32 -12.00
CA VAL A 287 12.99 -6.19 -10.95
C VAL A 287 13.49 -5.34 -9.79
N LEU A 288 14.27 -4.27 -10.07
CA LEU A 288 14.81 -3.38 -9.05
C LEU A 288 13.70 -2.80 -8.15
N ILE A 289 12.66 -2.21 -8.74
CA ILE A 289 11.56 -1.59 -7.97
C ILE A 289 10.81 -2.64 -7.12
N THR A 290 10.66 -3.88 -7.64
CA THR A 290 9.98 -4.96 -6.92
C THR A 290 10.83 -5.52 -5.78
N VAL A 291 12.14 -5.61 -5.97
CA VAL A 291 13.08 -5.99 -4.90
C VAL A 291 13.07 -4.93 -3.79
N TRP A 292 13.06 -3.64 -4.13
CA TRP A 292 12.91 -2.57 -3.14
C TRP A 292 11.60 -2.67 -2.37
N TYR A 293 10.48 -2.97 -3.05
CA TYR A 293 9.21 -3.21 -2.39
C TYR A 293 9.30 -4.34 -1.37
N LEU A 294 9.87 -5.48 -1.75
CA LEU A 294 10.05 -6.62 -0.83
C LEU A 294 10.95 -6.25 0.36
N VAL A 295 12.12 -5.64 0.10
CA VAL A 295 13.08 -5.28 1.16
C VAL A 295 12.48 -4.27 2.13
N MET A 296 11.81 -3.23 1.63
CA MET A 296 11.16 -2.25 2.49
C MET A 296 9.99 -2.84 3.27
N THR A 297 9.22 -3.76 2.68
CA THR A 297 8.15 -4.48 3.38
C THR A 297 8.72 -5.30 4.53
N VAL A 298 9.74 -6.14 4.26
CA VAL A 298 10.38 -6.97 5.29
C VAL A 298 11.02 -6.11 6.38
N ALA A 299 11.75 -5.07 6.01
CA ALA A 299 12.41 -4.19 6.98
C ALA A 299 11.40 -3.47 7.88
N SER A 300 10.33 -2.91 7.31
CA SER A 300 9.29 -2.19 8.06
C SER A 300 8.59 -3.13 9.06
N ILE A 301 8.21 -4.33 8.62
CA ILE A 301 7.55 -5.33 9.47
C ILE A 301 8.51 -5.83 10.56
N ALA A 302 9.77 -6.08 10.22
CA ALA A 302 10.78 -6.54 11.16
C ALA A 302 11.03 -5.52 12.29
N PHE A 303 11.15 -4.24 11.96
CA PHE A 303 11.25 -3.16 12.94
C PHE A 303 9.99 -3.03 13.79
N ALA A 304 8.82 -3.01 13.17
CA ALA A 304 7.54 -2.92 13.87
C ALA A 304 7.35 -4.08 14.86
N TYR A 305 7.70 -5.30 14.44
CA TYR A 305 7.62 -6.50 15.31
C TYR A 305 8.61 -6.46 16.48
N ARG A 306 9.86 -6.07 16.19
CA ARG A 306 10.91 -6.03 17.22
C ARG A 306 10.62 -5.02 18.31
N ASP A 307 10.28 -3.81 17.91
CA ASP A 307 10.15 -2.66 18.81
C ASP A 307 8.74 -2.55 19.40
N GLY A 308 7.79 -3.41 19.00
CA GLY A 308 6.38 -3.30 19.38
C GLY A 308 5.75 -2.04 18.83
N GLY A 309 6.16 -1.65 17.63
CA GLY A 309 5.72 -0.43 16.97
C GLY A 309 6.78 0.18 16.06
N VAL A 310 6.51 1.37 15.55
CA VAL A 310 7.44 2.14 14.72
C VAL A 310 7.80 3.42 15.47
N SER A 311 9.03 3.52 15.93
CA SER A 311 9.54 4.73 16.60
C SER A 311 9.74 5.87 15.58
N ARG A 312 9.82 7.11 16.05
CA ARG A 312 10.16 8.27 15.20
C ARG A 312 11.47 8.05 14.41
N ALA A 313 12.47 7.47 15.05
CA ALA A 313 13.76 7.17 14.41
C ALA A 313 13.61 6.08 13.33
N THR A 314 12.85 5.02 13.62
CA THR A 314 12.54 3.97 12.65
C THR A 314 11.74 4.52 11.48
N GLY A 315 10.76 5.39 11.74
CA GLY A 315 10.00 6.09 10.69
C GLY A 315 10.90 6.93 9.79
N ALA A 316 11.84 7.68 10.36
CA ALA A 316 12.82 8.44 9.59
C ALA A 316 13.76 7.53 8.76
N LEU A 317 14.13 6.35 9.27
CA LEU A 317 14.90 5.37 8.50
C LEU A 317 14.10 4.81 7.31
N ILE A 318 12.81 4.52 7.47
CA ILE A 318 11.93 4.06 6.38
C ILE A 318 11.82 5.15 5.30
N ILE A 319 11.66 6.42 5.68
CA ILE A 319 11.66 7.54 4.74
C ILE A 319 13.03 7.66 4.05
N GLY A 320 14.12 7.55 4.81
CA GLY A 320 15.49 7.57 4.26
C GLY A 320 15.72 6.45 3.23
N ALA A 321 15.24 5.23 3.52
CA ALA A 321 15.28 4.12 2.58
C ALA A 321 14.49 4.41 1.29
N TYR A 322 13.32 5.05 1.41
CA TYR A 322 12.55 5.50 0.25
C TYR A 322 13.31 6.55 -0.59
N LEU A 323 13.97 7.50 0.05
CA LEU A 323 14.78 8.49 -0.67
C LEU A 323 15.98 7.85 -1.39
N VAL A 324 16.61 6.84 -0.77
CA VAL A 324 17.66 6.04 -1.41
C VAL A 324 17.09 5.23 -2.59
N PHE A 325 15.90 4.66 -2.45
CA PHE A 325 15.17 4.03 -3.55
C PHE A 325 14.96 4.99 -4.72
N LEU A 326 14.42 6.18 -4.46
CA LEU A 326 14.23 7.22 -5.49
C LEU A 326 15.56 7.59 -6.16
N GLY A 327 16.60 7.84 -5.38
CA GLY A 327 17.93 8.16 -5.88
C GLY A 327 18.50 7.06 -6.77
N SER A 328 18.37 5.78 -6.36
CA SER A 328 18.84 4.63 -7.16
C SER A 328 18.07 4.49 -8.46
N LEU A 329 16.75 4.68 -8.42
CA LEU A 329 15.89 4.60 -9.61
C LEU A 329 16.20 5.73 -10.60
N LEU A 330 16.35 6.96 -10.11
CA LEU A 330 16.69 8.12 -10.94
C LEU A 330 18.10 8.01 -11.54
N ALA A 331 19.08 7.56 -10.76
CA ALA A 331 20.46 7.38 -11.23
C ALA A 331 20.58 6.31 -12.34
N THR A 332 19.70 5.32 -12.34
CA THR A 332 19.70 4.23 -13.32
C THR A 332 18.74 4.43 -14.47
N ALA A 333 17.95 5.49 -14.43
CA ALA A 333 16.82 5.74 -15.33
C ALA A 333 17.16 5.63 -16.82
N HIS A 334 18.31 6.18 -17.24
CA HIS A 334 18.73 6.23 -18.63
C HIS A 334 19.70 5.10 -19.00
N SER A 335 19.94 4.15 -18.10
CA SER A 335 20.84 3.03 -18.31
C SER A 335 20.06 1.82 -18.82
N ALA A 336 20.48 1.25 -19.95
CA ALA A 336 19.89 0.00 -20.47
C ALA A 336 20.11 -1.18 -19.49
N SER A 337 21.22 -1.17 -18.77
CA SER A 337 21.56 -2.07 -17.65
C SER A 337 22.01 -1.22 -16.45
N PRO A 338 21.21 -1.20 -15.37
CA PRO A 338 21.59 -0.47 -14.16
C PRO A 338 22.94 -0.96 -13.61
N ASP A 339 23.84 -0.02 -13.25
CA ASP A 339 25.08 -0.38 -12.58
C ASP A 339 24.75 -1.13 -11.27
N PRO A 340 25.27 -2.34 -11.07
CA PRO A 340 25.05 -3.11 -9.83
C PRO A 340 25.42 -2.32 -8.58
N ARG A 341 26.39 -1.42 -8.64
CA ARG A 341 26.80 -0.57 -7.51
C ARG A 341 25.70 0.41 -7.11
N LEU A 342 24.97 0.97 -8.08
CA LEU A 342 23.88 1.91 -7.83
C LEU A 342 22.57 1.22 -7.44
N THR A 343 22.44 -0.08 -7.69
CA THR A 343 21.24 -0.85 -7.43
C THR A 343 21.38 -1.79 -6.24
N VAL A 344 22.44 -2.58 -6.19
CA VAL A 344 22.65 -3.63 -5.17
C VAL A 344 23.19 -3.05 -3.88
N VAL A 345 24.17 -2.12 -3.97
CA VAL A 345 24.80 -1.56 -2.75
C VAL A 345 23.79 -0.83 -1.85
N PRO A 346 22.94 0.09 -2.35
CA PRO A 346 21.94 0.75 -1.52
C PRO A 346 20.96 -0.26 -0.88
N LEU A 347 20.58 -1.26 -1.64
CA LEU A 347 19.68 -2.30 -1.20
C LEU A 347 20.28 -3.17 -0.09
N VAL A 348 21.54 -3.57 -0.26
CA VAL A 348 22.32 -4.30 0.75
C VAL A 348 22.50 -3.45 2.02
N VAL A 349 22.78 -2.16 1.87
CA VAL A 349 22.90 -1.25 3.03
C VAL A 349 21.60 -1.15 3.81
N VAL A 350 20.46 -1.01 3.14
CA VAL A 350 19.14 -0.98 3.80
C VAL A 350 18.82 -2.33 4.44
N ALA A 351 19.04 -3.44 3.74
CA ALA A 351 18.83 -4.78 4.26
C ALA A 351 19.76 -5.08 5.47
N ALA A 352 21.04 -4.76 5.35
CA ALA A 352 22.01 -4.94 6.45
C ALA A 352 21.68 -4.03 7.64
N GLY A 353 21.24 -2.79 7.40
CA GLY A 353 20.76 -1.89 8.43
C GLY A 353 19.54 -2.45 9.18
N ALA A 354 18.60 -3.06 8.45
CA ALA A 354 17.45 -3.74 9.03
C ALA A 354 17.88 -4.94 9.90
N VAL A 355 18.78 -5.79 9.39
CA VAL A 355 19.32 -6.95 10.13
C VAL A 355 20.10 -6.51 11.36
N ALA A 356 21.00 -5.52 11.24
CA ALA A 356 21.76 -4.97 12.36
C ALA A 356 20.83 -4.30 13.39
N GLY A 357 19.79 -3.62 12.92
CA GLY A 357 18.72 -3.10 13.75
C GLY A 357 18.03 -4.20 14.56
N LEU A 358 17.70 -5.32 13.92
CA LEU A 358 17.08 -6.49 14.57
C LEU A 358 18.00 -7.15 15.61
N ALA A 359 19.31 -7.18 15.37
CA ALA A 359 20.30 -7.77 16.28
C ALA A 359 20.51 -6.95 17.56
N ARG A 360 20.24 -5.65 17.57
CA ARG A 360 20.33 -4.80 18.76
C ARG A 360 19.21 -5.16 19.73
N ARG A 361 19.53 -5.54 20.97
CA ARG A 361 18.54 -5.79 22.03
C ARG A 361 17.69 -4.53 22.24
N PRO A 362 16.36 -4.64 22.36
CA PRO A 362 15.52 -3.50 22.69
C PRO A 362 15.99 -2.94 24.03
N GLY A 363 16.38 -1.67 24.06
CA GLY A 363 16.71 -1.00 25.30
C GLY A 363 15.49 -1.11 26.22
N ARG A 364 15.69 -1.59 27.47
CA ARG A 364 14.65 -1.63 28.50
C ARG A 364 13.98 -0.25 28.53
N GLN A 365 12.76 -0.15 28.02
CA GLN A 365 11.94 1.03 28.29
C GLN A 365 11.79 1.11 29.80
N ARG A 366 12.51 2.04 30.42
CA ARG A 366 12.26 2.43 31.81
C ARG A 366 10.82 2.92 31.84
N GLY A 367 10.00 2.22 32.61
CA GLY A 367 8.60 2.55 32.83
C GLY A 367 8.46 4.05 33.15
N ARG A 368 7.86 4.77 32.24
CA ARG A 368 7.23 6.05 32.59
C ARG A 368 5.98 5.67 33.37
N GLY A 369 6.11 5.74 34.69
CA GLY A 369 5.01 5.59 35.60
C GLY A 369 3.85 6.50 35.17
N HIS A 370 2.66 5.94 35.18
CA HIS A 370 1.43 6.74 35.19
C HIS A 370 1.54 7.81 36.28
N PRO A 371 1.23 9.08 36.01
CA PRO A 371 0.91 10.00 37.10
C PRO A 371 -0.37 9.51 37.76
N PRO A 372 -0.47 9.54 39.10
CA PRO A 372 -1.71 9.24 39.80
C PRO A 372 -2.75 10.29 39.47
N ARG A 373 -4.02 9.87 39.45
CA ARG A 373 -5.27 10.55 39.16
C ARG A 373 -5.34 12.03 39.51
#